data_bbcd3b8c9d3e5bd2b99f601c4f41973c
#
_entry.id   bbcd3b8c9d3e5bd2b99f601c4f41973c
#
_cell.length_a   1.000
_cell.length_b   1.000
_cell.length_c   1.000
_cell.angle_alpha   90.00
_cell.angle_beta   90.00
_cell.angle_gamma   90.00
#
_symmetry.space_group_name_H-M   'P 1'
#
loop_
_entity.id
_entity.type
_entity.pdbx_description
1 polymer ?
#
loop_
_entity_poly.entity_id
_entity_poly.type
_entity_poly.pdbx_seq_one_letter_code
_entity_poly.pdbx_strand_id
1 'polypeptide(L)'
;MATGLPNAYKHLRDNQQPLRFRNDGTFRILHLTDIHEVHPDMDDDENRSVPINKSAETIHVIEDCLDRTNPDLVVFGGDNISGHWEEFTYDYMAHTIRKIIAPIVKRKIPLAIVFGNHDSERADTLPFLQRENQINIYAEYDNFRGCFNEEDVFGCGNYTVPILSHDSDRINWNIWCIDSNDYLRNDDYTIQKNPDGYGFVHDDQIEWYEKKSVELREKNGGKPVPSILFQHIPVLQEYAFCEETTKGTPGAFEKDGKYFVPKKGVFSQGSMREAPCPTPQNGKQFESWVKMGDIVAAFFGHDHTNTFIGEIEKIKLIQSLGAGYHSYGIERGGRLIVLHENTREFDTETLIVKRIFIK
;
A
#
# COMPACT_ATOMS: atom_id res chain seq x y z
N MET A 1 2.16 -12.46 -23.95
CA MET A 1 2.08 -11.33 -24.91
C MET A 1 1.00 -10.39 -24.42
N ALA A 2 1.39 -9.37 -23.70
CA ALA A 2 0.47 -8.33 -23.26
C ALA A 2 0.03 -7.55 -24.50
N THR A 3 -1.15 -7.83 -24.98
CA THR A 3 -1.80 -7.02 -26.02
C THR A 3 -2.15 -5.69 -25.38
N GLY A 4 -1.46 -4.64 -25.81
CA GLY A 4 -1.59 -3.30 -25.32
C GLY A 4 -3.03 -2.88 -25.01
N LEU A 5 -3.33 -2.73 -23.74
CA LEU A 5 -4.46 -1.92 -23.32
C LEU A 5 -4.15 -0.46 -23.65
N PRO A 6 -5.09 0.24 -24.27
CA PRO A 6 -4.78 1.45 -24.97
C PRO A 6 -4.42 2.61 -24.07
N ASN A 7 -3.69 3.56 -24.61
CA ASN A 7 -3.41 4.93 -24.17
C ASN A 7 -4.57 5.72 -23.50
N ALA A 8 -5.75 5.14 -23.32
CA ALA A 8 -6.91 5.77 -22.71
C ALA A 8 -6.64 6.28 -21.28
N TYR A 9 -5.86 5.52 -20.49
CA TYR A 9 -5.58 5.88 -19.10
C TYR A 9 -4.51 6.96 -18.94
N LYS A 10 -3.59 7.07 -19.91
CA LYS A 10 -2.62 8.17 -19.93
C LYS A 10 -3.34 9.51 -20.10
N HIS A 11 -4.39 9.54 -20.92
CA HIS A 11 -5.20 10.74 -21.14
C HIS A 11 -6.02 11.17 -19.91
N LEU A 12 -6.44 10.25 -19.04
CA LEU A 12 -7.13 10.62 -17.79
C LEU A 12 -6.20 11.39 -16.85
N ARG A 13 -4.94 10.97 -16.69
CA ARG A 13 -3.95 11.67 -15.86
C ARG A 13 -3.58 13.05 -16.41
N ASP A 14 -3.44 13.17 -17.74
CA ASP A 14 -3.05 14.41 -18.41
C ASP A 14 -4.08 15.53 -18.24
N ASN A 15 -5.35 15.19 -18.00
CA ASN A 15 -6.45 16.15 -17.81
C ASN A 15 -6.77 16.44 -16.34
N GLN A 16 -6.12 15.78 -15.39
CA GLN A 16 -6.38 15.99 -13.96
C GLN A 16 -5.63 17.23 -13.45
N GLN A 17 -6.28 17.95 -12.53
CA GLN A 17 -5.59 19.00 -11.80
C GLN A 17 -4.44 18.40 -10.97
N PRO A 18 -3.23 18.98 -11.05
CA PRO A 18 -2.10 18.49 -10.29
C PRO A 18 -2.34 18.61 -8.79
N LEU A 19 -1.77 17.69 -8.03
CA LEU A 19 -1.76 17.78 -6.57
C LEU A 19 -0.79 18.87 -6.13
N ARG A 20 -1.17 19.68 -5.15
CA ARG A 20 -0.37 20.78 -4.63
C ARG A 20 -0.41 20.85 -3.12
N PHE A 21 0.66 21.37 -2.55
CA PHE A 21 0.66 21.77 -1.16
C PHE A 21 -0.44 22.80 -0.88
N ARG A 22 -0.96 22.77 0.33
CA ARG A 22 -1.85 23.80 0.86
C ARG A 22 -1.09 25.11 1.06
N ASN A 23 -1.81 26.21 1.20
CA ASN A 23 -1.19 27.51 1.47
C ASN A 23 -0.45 27.58 2.81
N ASP A 24 -0.73 26.65 3.74
CA ASP A 24 -0.01 26.50 5.01
C ASP A 24 1.29 25.69 4.89
N GLY A 25 1.65 25.26 3.69
CA GLY A 25 2.84 24.47 3.40
C GLY A 25 2.73 23.01 3.79
N THR A 26 1.51 22.48 4.01
CA THR A 26 1.27 21.07 4.32
C THR A 26 0.60 20.32 3.17
N PHE A 27 0.81 19.00 3.11
CA PHE A 27 0.06 18.09 2.25
C PHE A 27 -0.25 16.82 3.04
N ARG A 28 -1.52 16.50 3.18
CA ARG A 28 -2.01 15.41 4.04
C ARG A 28 -2.36 14.18 3.23
N ILE A 29 -1.80 13.04 3.61
CA ILE A 29 -2.09 11.75 3.00
C ILE A 29 -2.71 10.85 4.06
N LEU A 30 -3.80 10.19 3.72
CA LEU A 30 -4.36 9.09 4.50
C LEU A 30 -3.97 7.78 3.84
N HIS A 31 -3.17 6.97 4.52
CA HIS A 31 -2.83 5.62 4.10
C HIS A 31 -3.76 4.62 4.80
N LEU A 32 -4.48 3.85 4.00
CA LEU A 32 -5.35 2.73 4.41
C LEU A 32 -4.86 1.48 3.71
N THR A 33 -4.62 0.41 4.44
CA THR A 33 -4.12 -0.86 3.91
C THR A 33 -4.88 -2.03 4.49
N ASP A 34 -4.76 -3.21 3.88
CA ASP A 34 -5.35 -4.44 4.40
C ASP A 34 -6.85 -4.29 4.72
N ILE A 35 -7.57 -3.74 3.75
CA ILE A 35 -9.03 -3.53 3.84
C ILE A 35 -9.75 -4.88 3.75
N HIS A 36 -9.24 -5.79 2.92
CA HIS A 36 -9.77 -7.15 2.73
C HIS A 36 -11.28 -7.20 2.56
N GLU A 37 -11.88 -6.20 1.92
CA GLU A 37 -13.32 -6.17 1.75
C GLU A 37 -13.80 -7.35 0.90
N VAL A 38 -14.97 -7.83 1.22
CA VAL A 38 -15.65 -8.92 0.50
C VAL A 38 -17.05 -8.48 0.05
N HIS A 39 -17.62 -9.21 -0.91
CA HIS A 39 -19.01 -9.02 -1.27
C HIS A 39 -19.92 -9.51 -0.12
N PRO A 40 -21.05 -8.84 0.17
CA PRO A 40 -21.93 -9.24 1.26
C PRO A 40 -22.40 -10.70 1.21
N ASP A 41 -22.63 -11.25 0.01
CA ASP A 41 -23.05 -12.65 -0.18
C ASP A 41 -21.94 -13.67 0.17
N MET A 42 -20.71 -13.19 0.41
CA MET A 42 -19.53 -14.01 0.73
C MET A 42 -19.10 -13.87 2.20
N ASP A 43 -19.86 -13.17 3.03
CA ASP A 43 -19.54 -13.01 4.45
C ASP A 43 -20.03 -14.24 5.24
N ASP A 44 -19.13 -15.20 5.50
CA ASP A 44 -19.37 -16.52 6.09
C ASP A 44 -19.81 -16.53 7.57
N ASP A 45 -20.34 -15.45 8.11
CA ASP A 45 -20.60 -15.31 9.54
C ASP A 45 -21.97 -15.88 10.03
N GLU A 46 -22.55 -16.86 9.34
CA GLU A 46 -23.81 -17.53 9.73
C GLU A 46 -23.76 -18.19 11.13
N ASN A 47 -22.57 -18.42 11.70
CA ASN A 47 -22.37 -19.14 12.96
C ASN A 47 -22.21 -18.24 14.19
N ARG A 48 -22.35 -16.92 14.09
CA ARG A 48 -22.21 -16.02 15.24
C ARG A 48 -23.51 -15.80 16.00
N SER A 49 -23.44 -15.87 17.32
CA SER A 49 -24.56 -15.57 18.22
C SER A 49 -25.03 -14.10 18.16
N VAL A 50 -24.23 -13.21 17.56
CA VAL A 50 -24.55 -11.81 17.27
C VAL A 50 -24.06 -11.50 15.86
N PRO A 51 -24.96 -11.18 14.92
CA PRO A 51 -24.54 -10.78 13.58
C PRO A 51 -23.79 -9.46 13.65
N ILE A 52 -22.53 -9.46 13.22
CA ILE A 52 -21.70 -8.27 13.12
C ILE A 52 -21.51 -7.97 11.64
N ASN A 53 -21.89 -6.79 11.20
CA ASN A 53 -21.68 -6.36 9.83
C ASN A 53 -20.25 -5.84 9.65
N LYS A 54 -19.31 -6.74 9.39
CA LYS A 54 -17.89 -6.44 9.20
C LYS A 54 -17.67 -5.39 8.09
N SER A 55 -18.40 -5.51 7.01
CA SER A 55 -18.36 -4.54 5.91
C SER A 55 -18.74 -3.13 6.36
N ALA A 56 -19.85 -2.99 7.10
CA ALA A 56 -20.26 -1.69 7.62
C ALA A 56 -19.25 -1.13 8.62
N GLU A 57 -18.64 -1.99 9.43
CA GLU A 57 -17.56 -1.59 10.35
C GLU A 57 -16.29 -1.17 9.60
N THR A 58 -15.92 -1.86 8.52
CA THR A 58 -14.80 -1.47 7.65
C THR A 58 -15.04 -0.10 7.00
N ILE A 59 -16.25 0.12 6.46
CA ILE A 59 -16.61 1.43 5.90
C ILE A 59 -16.59 2.53 6.98
N HIS A 60 -17.04 2.22 8.21
CA HIS A 60 -16.92 3.16 9.31
C HIS A 60 -15.46 3.52 9.61
N VAL A 61 -14.52 2.58 9.59
CA VAL A 61 -13.09 2.86 9.75
C VAL A 61 -12.61 3.84 8.68
N ILE A 62 -12.96 3.59 7.42
CA ILE A 62 -12.59 4.48 6.31
C ILE A 62 -13.16 5.88 6.53
N GLU A 63 -14.44 6.00 6.85
CA GLU A 63 -15.12 7.28 7.06
C GLU A 63 -14.56 8.06 8.26
N ASP A 64 -14.34 7.39 9.41
CA ASP A 64 -13.75 8.03 10.61
C ASP A 64 -12.34 8.56 10.31
N CYS A 65 -11.51 7.78 9.63
CA CYS A 65 -10.18 8.22 9.23
C CYS A 65 -10.24 9.43 8.28
N LEU A 66 -11.14 9.42 7.29
CA LEU A 66 -11.34 10.55 6.37
C LEU A 66 -11.77 11.83 7.11
N ASP A 67 -12.72 11.72 8.03
CA ASP A 67 -13.27 12.87 8.75
C ASP A 67 -12.26 13.47 9.73
N ARG A 68 -11.44 12.63 10.38
CA ARG A 68 -10.37 13.08 11.31
C ARG A 68 -9.20 13.72 10.60
N THR A 69 -8.88 13.31 9.37
CA THR A 69 -7.65 13.73 8.69
C THR A 69 -7.87 14.82 7.65
N ASN A 70 -9.06 14.89 7.04
CA ASN A 70 -9.33 15.77 5.89
C ASN A 70 -8.17 15.75 4.88
N PRO A 71 -7.86 14.58 4.26
CA PRO A 71 -6.65 14.40 3.48
C PRO A 71 -6.76 15.04 2.09
N ASP A 72 -5.60 15.36 1.50
CA ASP A 72 -5.45 15.83 0.11
C ASP A 72 -5.31 14.66 -0.86
N LEU A 73 -4.93 13.49 -0.34
CA LEU A 73 -4.79 12.24 -1.06
C LEU A 73 -5.09 11.07 -0.12
N VAL A 74 -5.82 10.09 -0.60
CA VAL A 74 -5.89 8.75 0.02
C VAL A 74 -5.00 7.81 -0.76
N VAL A 75 -4.26 6.95 -0.06
CA VAL A 75 -3.50 5.85 -0.66
C VAL A 75 -4.01 4.54 -0.08
N PHE A 76 -4.48 3.64 -0.94
CA PHE A 76 -4.73 2.26 -0.56
C PHE A 76 -3.44 1.44 -0.68
N GLY A 77 -3.06 0.81 0.42
CA GLY A 77 -1.77 0.14 0.60
C GLY A 77 -1.72 -1.33 0.20
N GLY A 78 -2.70 -1.81 -0.57
CA GLY A 78 -2.80 -3.21 -0.98
C GLY A 78 -3.69 -4.04 -0.07
N ASP A 79 -4.01 -5.26 -0.53
CA ASP A 79 -5.03 -6.13 0.05
C ASP A 79 -6.35 -5.37 0.24
N ASN A 80 -6.75 -4.69 -0.83
CA ASN A 80 -7.94 -3.86 -0.87
C ASN A 80 -9.21 -4.73 -0.85
N ILE A 81 -9.15 -5.87 -1.55
CA ILE A 81 -10.19 -6.89 -1.58
C ILE A 81 -9.63 -8.27 -1.22
N SER A 82 -10.47 -9.19 -0.81
CA SER A 82 -10.09 -10.60 -0.57
C SER A 82 -10.40 -11.44 -1.81
N GLY A 83 -9.42 -11.63 -2.68
CA GLY A 83 -9.55 -12.34 -3.96
C GLY A 83 -9.46 -13.88 -3.88
N HIS A 84 -9.56 -14.49 -2.69
CA HIS A 84 -9.36 -15.94 -2.49
C HIS A 84 -10.63 -16.79 -2.63
N TRP A 85 -11.80 -16.20 -2.76
CA TRP A 85 -13.08 -16.91 -2.80
C TRP A 85 -13.32 -17.62 -4.14
N GLU A 86 -13.74 -18.89 -4.09
CA GLU A 86 -14.02 -19.70 -5.30
C GLU A 86 -15.19 -19.19 -6.12
N GLU A 87 -16.20 -18.66 -5.43
CA GLU A 87 -17.45 -18.18 -6.02
C GLU A 87 -17.40 -16.71 -6.44
N PHE A 88 -16.22 -16.10 -6.43
CA PHE A 88 -16.05 -14.70 -6.80
C PHE A 88 -16.40 -14.49 -8.26
N THR A 89 -17.13 -13.43 -8.56
CA THR A 89 -17.50 -13.02 -9.93
C THR A 89 -16.95 -11.63 -10.23
N TYR A 90 -16.89 -11.27 -11.52
CA TYR A 90 -16.51 -9.91 -11.91
C TYR A 90 -17.41 -8.85 -11.25
N ASP A 91 -18.72 -9.10 -11.21
CA ASP A 91 -19.68 -8.16 -10.60
C ASP A 91 -19.45 -8.02 -9.09
N TYR A 92 -19.10 -9.09 -8.40
CA TYR A 92 -18.74 -9.07 -6.99
C TYR A 92 -17.47 -8.26 -6.75
N MET A 93 -16.42 -8.49 -7.55
CA MET A 93 -15.18 -7.71 -7.51
C MET A 93 -15.46 -6.22 -7.72
N ALA A 94 -16.18 -5.89 -8.79
CA ALA A 94 -16.50 -4.51 -9.12
C ALA A 94 -17.36 -3.83 -8.04
N HIS A 95 -18.34 -4.56 -7.48
CA HIS A 95 -19.15 -4.07 -6.36
C HIS A 95 -18.29 -3.79 -5.13
N THR A 96 -17.42 -4.72 -4.76
CA THR A 96 -16.54 -4.62 -3.59
C THR A 96 -15.60 -3.42 -3.70
N ILE A 97 -14.93 -3.25 -4.85
CA ILE A 97 -14.07 -2.09 -5.11
C ILE A 97 -14.86 -0.78 -5.03
N ARG A 98 -16.00 -0.69 -5.72
CA ARG A 98 -16.84 0.52 -5.69
C ARG A 98 -17.33 0.87 -4.29
N LYS A 99 -17.58 -0.14 -3.45
CA LYS A 99 -17.99 0.04 -2.07
C LYS A 99 -16.91 0.69 -1.21
N ILE A 100 -15.67 0.20 -1.24
CA ILE A 100 -14.58 0.75 -0.42
C ILE A 100 -14.15 2.14 -0.86
N ILE A 101 -14.27 2.48 -2.15
CA ILE A 101 -13.91 3.82 -2.65
C ILE A 101 -15.04 4.84 -2.53
N ALA A 102 -16.29 4.42 -2.34
CA ALA A 102 -17.45 5.30 -2.31
C ALA A 102 -17.31 6.48 -1.32
N PRO A 103 -16.79 6.30 -0.07
CA PRO A 103 -16.59 7.41 0.85
C PRO A 103 -15.61 8.47 0.32
N ILE A 104 -14.59 8.04 -0.41
CA ILE A 104 -13.53 8.87 -0.99
C ILE A 104 -14.05 9.62 -2.22
N VAL A 105 -14.74 8.91 -3.11
CA VAL A 105 -15.38 9.49 -4.31
C VAL A 105 -16.41 10.53 -3.92
N LYS A 106 -17.26 10.25 -2.93
CA LYS A 106 -18.27 11.19 -2.41
C LYS A 106 -17.64 12.50 -1.94
N ARG A 107 -16.45 12.43 -1.34
CA ARG A 107 -15.70 13.61 -0.86
C ARG A 107 -14.83 14.25 -1.94
N LYS A 108 -14.77 13.65 -3.15
CA LYS A 108 -13.92 14.07 -4.28
C LYS A 108 -12.43 14.14 -3.91
N ILE A 109 -12.00 13.31 -2.99
CA ILE A 109 -10.58 13.24 -2.57
C ILE A 109 -9.81 12.42 -3.61
N PRO A 110 -8.64 12.88 -4.05
CA PRO A 110 -7.74 12.09 -4.90
C PRO A 110 -7.41 10.74 -4.27
N LEU A 111 -7.34 9.68 -5.10
CA LEU A 111 -7.05 8.31 -4.68
C LEU A 111 -5.90 7.72 -5.49
N ALA A 112 -4.88 7.20 -4.82
CA ALA A 112 -3.85 6.32 -5.38
C ALA A 112 -3.98 4.93 -4.74
N ILE A 113 -3.52 3.89 -5.43
CA ILE A 113 -3.55 2.53 -4.90
C ILE A 113 -2.24 1.81 -5.19
N VAL A 114 -1.90 0.86 -4.35
CA VAL A 114 -1.04 -0.28 -4.68
C VAL A 114 -1.83 -1.57 -4.49
N PHE A 115 -1.36 -2.66 -5.04
CA PHE A 115 -1.95 -3.98 -4.86
C PHE A 115 -1.17 -4.79 -3.83
N GLY A 116 -1.89 -5.64 -3.09
CA GLY A 116 -1.35 -6.66 -2.24
C GLY A 116 -1.48 -8.06 -2.83
N ASN A 117 -1.09 -9.06 -2.08
CA ASN A 117 -1.11 -10.44 -2.54
C ASN A 117 -2.54 -11.03 -2.62
N HIS A 118 -3.45 -10.56 -1.77
CA HIS A 118 -4.84 -11.05 -1.78
C HIS A 118 -5.73 -10.41 -2.86
N ASP A 119 -5.34 -9.27 -3.44
CA ASP A 119 -6.14 -8.62 -4.47
C ASP A 119 -6.33 -9.49 -5.72
N SER A 120 -5.31 -10.29 -6.07
CA SER A 120 -5.31 -11.14 -7.27
C SER A 120 -5.00 -12.61 -6.98
N GLU A 121 -5.24 -13.08 -5.76
CA GLU A 121 -4.80 -14.40 -5.28
C GLU A 121 -5.25 -15.56 -6.18
N ARG A 122 -6.46 -15.51 -6.72
CA ARG A 122 -6.98 -16.53 -7.64
C ARG A 122 -7.03 -16.09 -9.11
N ALA A 123 -6.24 -15.11 -9.52
CA ALA A 123 -6.24 -14.64 -10.90
C ALA A 123 -5.78 -15.70 -11.93
N ASP A 124 -5.12 -16.77 -11.49
CA ASP A 124 -4.77 -17.93 -12.30
C ASP A 124 -6.01 -18.77 -12.70
N THR A 125 -6.98 -18.91 -11.81
CA THR A 125 -8.24 -19.65 -12.05
C THR A 125 -9.41 -18.71 -12.39
N LEU A 126 -9.36 -17.47 -11.95
CA LEU A 126 -10.37 -16.44 -12.17
C LEU A 126 -9.72 -15.21 -12.84
N PRO A 127 -9.52 -15.24 -14.16
CA PRO A 127 -8.73 -14.22 -14.87
C PRO A 127 -9.25 -12.80 -14.76
N PHE A 128 -10.53 -12.60 -14.39
CA PHE A 128 -11.07 -11.27 -14.15
C PHE A 128 -10.52 -10.62 -12.85
N LEU A 129 -9.92 -11.40 -11.93
CA LEU A 129 -9.24 -10.87 -10.73
C LEU A 129 -7.86 -10.30 -11.03
N GLN A 130 -7.37 -10.40 -12.27
CA GLN A 130 -6.12 -9.74 -12.64
C GLN A 130 -6.18 -8.26 -12.29
N ARG A 131 -5.07 -7.72 -11.79
CA ARG A 131 -4.94 -6.34 -11.32
C ARG A 131 -5.28 -5.31 -12.37
N GLU A 132 -5.04 -5.64 -13.64
CA GLU A 132 -5.41 -4.84 -14.81
C GLU A 132 -6.91 -4.59 -14.90
N ASN A 133 -7.73 -5.59 -14.59
CA ASN A 133 -9.17 -5.44 -14.57
C ASN A 133 -9.64 -4.60 -13.39
N GLN A 134 -8.97 -4.72 -12.25
CA GLN A 134 -9.28 -3.92 -11.06
C GLN A 134 -8.93 -2.44 -11.29
N ILE A 135 -7.77 -2.14 -11.87
CA ILE A 135 -7.38 -0.77 -12.25
C ILE A 135 -8.46 -0.11 -13.13
N ASN A 136 -9.08 -0.87 -14.04
CA ASN A 136 -10.14 -0.33 -14.90
C ASN A 136 -11.33 0.18 -14.08
N ILE A 137 -11.67 -0.50 -12.97
CA ILE A 137 -12.78 -0.09 -12.09
C ILE A 137 -12.40 1.19 -11.33
N TYR A 138 -11.17 1.28 -10.79
CA TYR A 138 -10.69 2.50 -10.15
C TYR A 138 -10.66 3.68 -11.14
N ALA A 139 -10.27 3.43 -12.39
CA ALA A 139 -10.17 4.44 -13.44
C ALA A 139 -11.54 4.96 -13.97
N GLU A 140 -12.66 4.35 -13.58
CA GLU A 140 -13.99 4.91 -13.82
C GLU A 140 -14.20 6.27 -13.11
N TYR A 141 -13.34 6.62 -12.16
CA TYR A 141 -13.50 7.80 -11.30
C TYR A 141 -12.45 8.86 -11.55
N ASP A 142 -12.86 10.10 -11.78
CA ASP A 142 -11.99 11.25 -12.09
C ASP A 142 -10.97 11.58 -10.99
N ASN A 143 -11.22 11.13 -9.75
CA ASN A 143 -10.33 11.36 -8.63
C ASN A 143 -9.20 10.31 -8.52
N PHE A 144 -9.20 9.26 -9.34
CA PHE A 144 -8.15 8.25 -9.35
C PHE A 144 -6.84 8.80 -9.95
N ARG A 145 -5.72 8.63 -9.25
CA ARG A 145 -4.39 9.17 -9.60
C ARG A 145 -3.42 8.11 -10.11
N GLY A 146 -3.83 6.85 -10.10
CA GLY A 146 -3.04 5.74 -10.56
C GLY A 146 -3.12 5.49 -12.05
N CYS A 147 -2.37 4.51 -12.50
CA CYS A 147 -2.44 3.92 -13.83
C CYS A 147 -1.99 2.47 -13.77
N PHE A 148 -2.09 1.76 -14.89
CA PHE A 148 -1.59 0.39 -15.02
C PHE A 148 -0.09 0.33 -14.69
N ASN A 149 0.74 0.96 -15.49
CA ASN A 149 2.15 1.24 -15.27
C ASN A 149 2.53 2.47 -16.08
N GLU A 150 3.53 3.24 -15.65
CA GLU A 150 4.03 4.37 -16.44
C GLU A 150 4.90 3.91 -17.63
N GLU A 151 5.59 2.78 -17.50
CA GLU A 151 6.39 2.14 -18.54
C GLU A 151 6.07 0.64 -18.56
N ASP A 152 6.57 -0.08 -19.57
CA ASP A 152 6.41 -1.53 -19.70
C ASP A 152 7.39 -2.24 -18.75
N VAL A 153 6.95 -2.46 -17.52
CA VAL A 153 7.69 -3.14 -16.47
C VAL A 153 6.81 -4.22 -15.84
N PHE A 154 7.42 -5.14 -15.13
CA PHE A 154 6.72 -6.22 -14.45
C PHE A 154 5.70 -5.68 -13.43
N GLY A 155 4.62 -6.42 -13.22
CA GLY A 155 3.57 -6.08 -12.26
C GLY A 155 2.53 -5.10 -12.80
N CYS A 156 1.73 -4.54 -11.89
CA CYS A 156 0.63 -3.63 -12.20
C CYS A 156 0.49 -2.55 -11.13
N GLY A 157 0.52 -1.30 -11.53
CA GLY A 157 0.40 -0.18 -10.61
C GLY A 157 1.75 0.42 -10.20
N ASN A 158 2.75 0.37 -11.11
CA ASN A 158 4.01 1.07 -10.93
C ASN A 158 3.93 2.47 -11.53
N TYR A 159 3.81 3.49 -10.68
CA TYR A 159 3.65 4.88 -11.11
C TYR A 159 4.07 5.89 -10.05
N THR A 160 4.15 7.15 -10.47
CA THR A 160 4.48 8.30 -9.62
C THR A 160 3.28 9.22 -9.43
N VAL A 161 3.22 9.89 -8.29
CA VAL A 161 2.25 10.97 -8.03
C VAL A 161 3.04 12.19 -7.53
N PRO A 162 3.41 13.12 -8.43
CA PRO A 162 4.12 14.33 -8.04
C PRO A 162 3.20 15.29 -7.29
N ILE A 163 3.77 15.97 -6.29
CA ILE A 163 3.11 17.01 -5.51
C ILE A 163 3.84 18.32 -5.77
N LEU A 164 3.13 19.28 -6.32
CA LEU A 164 3.66 20.58 -6.68
C LEU A 164 3.67 21.53 -5.48
N SER A 165 4.53 22.53 -5.53
CA SER A 165 4.51 23.67 -4.60
C SER A 165 3.14 24.34 -4.60
N HIS A 166 2.77 25.01 -3.50
CA HIS A 166 1.49 25.72 -3.40
C HIS A 166 1.38 26.86 -4.40
N ASP A 167 2.49 27.51 -4.74
CA ASP A 167 2.56 28.74 -5.55
C ASP A 167 3.19 28.56 -6.93
N SER A 168 3.68 27.38 -7.28
CA SER A 168 4.38 27.13 -8.54
C SER A 168 4.28 25.69 -9.03
N ASP A 169 4.64 25.45 -10.29
CA ASP A 169 4.64 24.10 -10.89
C ASP A 169 5.91 23.29 -10.56
N ARG A 170 6.71 23.73 -9.59
CA ARG A 170 7.85 22.96 -9.11
C ARG A 170 7.38 21.73 -8.37
N ILE A 171 7.93 20.57 -8.74
CA ILE A 171 7.72 19.32 -7.99
C ILE A 171 8.45 19.47 -6.66
N ASN A 172 7.71 19.48 -5.57
CA ASN A 172 8.23 19.64 -4.21
C ASN A 172 8.47 18.29 -3.53
N TRP A 173 7.51 17.37 -3.70
CA TRP A 173 7.59 15.98 -3.27
C TRP A 173 7.11 15.06 -4.39
N ASN A 174 7.51 13.78 -4.29
CA ASN A 174 6.96 12.74 -5.14
C ASN A 174 6.51 11.54 -4.31
N ILE A 175 5.48 10.88 -4.77
CA ILE A 175 5.00 9.61 -4.22
C ILE A 175 5.29 8.53 -5.25
N TRP A 176 5.93 7.46 -4.80
CA TRP A 176 6.10 6.24 -5.56
C TRP A 176 5.04 5.23 -5.14
N CYS A 177 4.30 4.69 -6.10
CA CYS A 177 3.47 3.51 -5.95
C CYS A 177 4.16 2.38 -6.69
N ILE A 178 4.55 1.32 -5.97
CA ILE A 178 5.30 0.19 -6.51
C ILE A 178 4.51 -1.09 -6.26
N ASP A 179 4.33 -1.90 -7.29
CA ASP A 179 3.80 -3.24 -7.14
C ASP A 179 4.88 -4.15 -6.53
N SER A 180 4.68 -4.57 -5.28
CA SER A 180 5.54 -5.54 -4.61
C SER A 180 5.33 -6.97 -5.09
N ASN A 181 4.43 -7.14 -6.03
CA ASN A 181 3.91 -8.40 -6.53
C ASN A 181 3.11 -9.20 -5.48
N ASP A 182 2.65 -10.40 -5.84
CA ASP A 182 1.83 -11.22 -4.96
C ASP A 182 2.61 -12.43 -4.40
N TYR A 183 2.57 -13.55 -5.08
CA TYR A 183 3.26 -14.78 -4.72
C TYR A 183 4.34 -15.11 -5.74
N LEU A 184 5.33 -15.90 -5.36
CA LEU A 184 6.26 -16.49 -6.30
C LEU A 184 5.50 -17.37 -7.29
N ARG A 185 5.78 -17.17 -8.58
CA ARG A 185 5.15 -17.90 -9.66
C ARG A 185 6.16 -18.80 -10.36
N ASN A 186 5.67 -19.90 -10.90
CA ASN A 186 6.41 -20.74 -11.81
C ASN A 186 6.50 -20.08 -13.20
N ASP A 187 7.30 -20.65 -14.09
CA ASP A 187 7.44 -20.16 -15.47
C ASP A 187 6.11 -20.19 -16.27
N ASP A 188 5.14 -21.00 -15.85
CA ASP A 188 3.78 -21.07 -16.41
C ASP A 188 2.79 -20.11 -15.71
N TYR A 189 3.27 -19.18 -14.88
CA TYR A 189 2.50 -18.21 -14.08
C TYR A 189 1.61 -18.81 -12.98
N THR A 190 1.67 -20.11 -12.71
CA THR A 190 1.01 -20.69 -11.54
C THR A 190 1.74 -20.32 -10.26
N ILE A 191 0.99 -20.11 -9.15
CA ILE A 191 1.58 -19.83 -7.84
C ILE A 191 2.42 -21.03 -7.39
N GLN A 192 3.64 -20.77 -6.93
CA GLN A 192 4.49 -21.80 -6.36
C GLN A 192 3.86 -22.32 -5.06
N LYS A 193 3.81 -23.65 -4.89
CA LYS A 193 3.20 -24.30 -3.71
C LYS A 193 4.03 -24.17 -2.42
N ASN A 194 5.00 -23.27 -2.39
CA ASN A 194 5.74 -23.00 -1.16
C ASN A 194 5.00 -21.91 -0.38
N PRO A 195 4.50 -22.19 0.85
CA PRO A 195 3.69 -21.23 1.61
C PRO A 195 4.43 -19.94 2.00
N ASP A 196 5.76 -19.90 1.89
CA ASP A 196 6.58 -18.72 2.22
C ASP A 196 7.05 -17.94 0.98
N GLY A 197 6.43 -18.17 -0.16
CA GLY A 197 6.87 -17.63 -1.45
C GLY A 197 6.14 -16.36 -1.87
N TYR A 198 6.34 -15.23 -1.18
CA TYR A 198 5.90 -13.93 -1.70
C TYR A 198 6.74 -13.48 -2.89
N GLY A 199 6.10 -12.77 -3.81
CA GLY A 199 6.76 -12.07 -4.91
C GLY A 199 7.69 -10.98 -4.42
N PHE A 200 8.48 -10.41 -5.32
CA PHE A 200 9.44 -9.35 -5.03
C PHE A 200 9.47 -8.34 -6.17
N VAL A 201 10.00 -7.17 -5.91
CA VAL A 201 10.18 -6.13 -6.93
C VAL A 201 11.30 -6.53 -7.88
N HIS A 202 10.97 -6.68 -9.17
CA HIS A 202 11.86 -7.17 -10.22
C HIS A 202 12.89 -6.13 -10.66
N ASP A 203 13.96 -6.59 -11.31
CA ASP A 203 15.06 -5.72 -11.76
C ASP A 203 14.58 -4.62 -12.72
N ASP A 204 13.62 -4.90 -13.61
CA ASP A 204 13.07 -3.92 -14.54
C ASP A 204 12.24 -2.82 -13.84
N GLN A 205 11.52 -3.16 -12.75
CA GLN A 205 10.84 -2.18 -11.90
C GLN A 205 11.87 -1.27 -11.19
N ILE A 206 12.99 -1.85 -10.73
CA ILE A 206 14.08 -1.11 -10.09
C ILE A 206 14.76 -0.18 -11.09
N GLU A 207 15.05 -0.65 -12.30
CA GLU A 207 15.64 0.15 -13.38
C GLU A 207 14.70 1.31 -13.78
N TRP A 208 13.40 1.05 -13.88
CA TRP A 208 12.41 2.10 -14.11
C TRP A 208 12.42 3.15 -12.99
N TYR A 209 12.42 2.72 -11.72
CA TYR A 209 12.51 3.63 -10.58
C TYR A 209 13.77 4.50 -10.66
N GLU A 210 14.95 3.89 -10.87
CA GLU A 210 16.22 4.62 -10.95
C GLU A 210 16.21 5.64 -12.09
N LYS A 211 15.77 5.26 -13.28
CA LYS A 211 15.63 6.13 -14.44
C LYS A 211 14.71 7.31 -14.14
N LYS A 212 13.53 7.03 -13.60
CA LYS A 212 12.53 8.05 -13.28
C LYS A 212 13.02 8.98 -12.15
N SER A 213 13.74 8.48 -11.15
CA SER A 213 14.36 9.29 -10.09
C SER A 213 15.41 10.26 -10.67
N VAL A 214 16.20 9.82 -11.65
CA VAL A 214 17.14 10.71 -12.37
C VAL A 214 16.37 11.80 -13.13
N GLU A 215 15.32 11.45 -13.87
CA GLU A 215 14.49 12.43 -14.59
C GLU A 215 13.88 13.50 -13.65
N LEU A 216 13.38 13.07 -12.50
CA LEU A 216 12.83 13.98 -11.47
C LEU A 216 13.92 14.87 -10.89
N ARG A 217 15.11 14.33 -10.63
CA ARG A 217 16.28 15.07 -10.16
C ARG A 217 16.68 16.15 -11.15
N GLU A 218 16.77 15.83 -12.44
CA GLU A 218 17.12 16.80 -13.49
C GLU A 218 16.11 17.94 -13.55
N LYS A 219 14.80 17.63 -13.51
CA LYS A 219 13.72 18.62 -13.45
C LYS A 219 13.77 19.48 -12.17
N ASN A 220 14.38 18.97 -11.11
CA ASN A 220 14.56 19.68 -9.83
C ASN A 220 15.94 20.34 -9.68
N GLY A 221 16.58 20.70 -10.79
CA GLY A 221 17.88 21.40 -10.78
C GLY A 221 19.04 20.56 -10.24
N GLY A 222 19.04 19.27 -10.51
CA GLY A 222 20.10 18.32 -10.12
C GLY A 222 20.01 17.80 -8.68
N LYS A 223 18.97 18.18 -7.91
CA LYS A 223 18.76 17.71 -6.54
C LYS A 223 17.71 16.63 -6.50
N PRO A 224 17.87 15.54 -5.70
CA PRO A 224 16.83 14.55 -5.50
C PRO A 224 15.52 15.22 -5.04
N VAL A 225 14.40 14.81 -5.60
CA VAL A 225 13.08 15.23 -5.13
C VAL A 225 12.75 14.39 -3.90
N PRO A 226 12.48 14.97 -2.72
CA PRO A 226 12.06 14.20 -1.57
C PRO A 226 10.86 13.34 -1.92
N SER A 227 10.92 12.07 -1.58
CA SER A 227 9.88 11.12 -1.99
C SER A 227 9.52 10.18 -0.84
N ILE A 228 8.25 9.77 -0.82
CA ILE A 228 7.79 8.62 -0.04
C ILE A 228 7.33 7.52 -1.00
N LEU A 229 7.41 6.29 -0.53
CA LEU A 229 7.06 5.12 -1.31
C LEU A 229 5.96 4.31 -0.62
N PHE A 230 5.00 3.84 -1.39
CA PHE A 230 3.99 2.88 -0.96
C PHE A 230 4.14 1.59 -1.75
N GLN A 231 4.22 0.49 -1.05
CA GLN A 231 4.10 -0.88 -1.55
C GLN A 231 3.47 -1.74 -0.47
N HIS A 232 2.92 -2.88 -0.83
CA HIS A 232 2.22 -3.72 0.13
C HIS A 232 3.17 -4.56 0.96
N ILE A 233 3.92 -5.47 0.32
CA ILE A 233 4.83 -6.40 0.99
C ILE A 233 6.09 -5.66 1.42
N PRO A 234 6.50 -5.74 2.71
CA PRO A 234 7.67 -5.02 3.20
C PRO A 234 8.98 -5.54 2.62
N VAL A 235 10.05 -4.78 2.84
CA VAL A 235 11.41 -5.18 2.44
C VAL A 235 12.09 -6.02 3.54
N LEU A 236 13.00 -6.91 3.11
CA LEU A 236 13.73 -7.82 4.01
C LEU A 236 14.49 -7.10 5.13
N GLN A 237 14.86 -5.84 4.90
CA GLN A 237 15.57 -5.00 5.86
C GLN A 237 14.82 -4.79 7.18
N GLU A 238 13.51 -5.01 7.24
CA GLU A 238 12.77 -4.93 8.50
C GLU A 238 13.27 -5.93 9.56
N TYR A 239 13.85 -7.06 9.16
CA TYR A 239 14.50 -7.98 10.08
C TYR A 239 15.70 -7.38 10.82
N ALA A 240 16.30 -6.29 10.31
CA ALA A 240 17.34 -5.59 11.04
C ALA A 240 16.85 -4.98 12.37
N PHE A 241 15.55 -4.82 12.54
CA PHE A 241 14.91 -4.37 13.79
C PHE A 241 14.72 -5.49 14.81
N CYS A 242 15.01 -6.73 14.44
CA CYS A 242 14.82 -7.91 15.27
C CYS A 242 16.17 -8.47 15.78
N GLU A 243 16.13 -9.16 16.90
CA GLU A 243 17.23 -9.98 17.39
C GLU A 243 16.76 -11.41 17.61
N GLU A 244 17.64 -12.38 17.30
CA GLU A 244 17.36 -13.80 17.51
C GLU A 244 17.29 -14.10 19.02
N THR A 245 16.33 -14.94 19.40
CA THR A 245 16.10 -15.32 20.80
C THR A 245 15.74 -16.81 20.90
N THR A 246 15.26 -17.24 22.05
CA THR A 246 14.88 -18.62 22.30
C THR A 246 13.37 -18.80 22.39
N LYS A 247 12.90 -20.01 22.10
CA LYS A 247 11.49 -20.39 22.28
C LYS A 247 11.00 -20.06 23.69
N GLY A 248 9.85 -19.40 23.79
CA GLY A 248 9.25 -19.04 25.08
C GLY A 248 9.69 -17.69 25.62
N THR A 249 10.57 -16.94 24.96
CA THR A 249 10.84 -15.54 25.31
C THR A 249 9.55 -14.73 25.15
N PRO A 250 9.14 -13.94 26.16
CA PRO A 250 7.95 -13.13 26.06
C PRO A 250 7.99 -12.15 24.87
N GLY A 251 6.95 -12.17 24.04
CA GLY A 251 6.89 -11.35 22.83
C GLY A 251 7.69 -11.90 21.64
N ALA A 252 8.26 -13.11 21.76
CA ALA A 252 8.94 -13.74 20.63
C ALA A 252 7.94 -14.26 19.60
N PHE A 253 8.25 -14.07 18.34
CA PHE A 253 7.61 -14.71 17.21
C PHE A 253 8.55 -15.71 16.54
N GLU A 254 7.99 -16.72 15.90
CA GLU A 254 8.73 -17.73 15.16
C GLU A 254 8.76 -17.38 13.66
N LYS A 255 9.93 -17.57 13.06
CA LYS A 255 10.10 -17.53 11.60
C LYS A 255 11.18 -18.55 11.20
N ASP A 256 10.82 -19.46 10.31
CA ASP A 256 11.74 -20.50 9.75
C ASP A 256 12.47 -21.33 10.83
N GLY A 257 11.75 -21.69 11.90
CA GLY A 257 12.29 -22.48 13.01
C GLY A 257 13.19 -21.71 13.98
N LYS A 258 13.34 -20.40 13.80
CA LYS A 258 14.03 -19.48 14.69
C LYS A 258 13.05 -18.58 15.41
N TYR A 259 13.48 -18.05 16.54
CA TYR A 259 12.68 -17.13 17.34
C TYR A 259 13.32 -15.75 17.35
N PHE A 260 12.51 -14.73 17.21
CA PHE A 260 12.94 -13.34 17.18
C PHE A 260 12.12 -12.48 18.12
N VAL A 261 12.74 -11.42 18.64
CA VAL A 261 12.05 -10.32 19.34
C VAL A 261 12.46 -8.99 18.74
N PRO A 262 11.63 -7.96 18.80
CA PRO A 262 12.05 -6.62 18.43
C PRO A 262 13.19 -6.13 19.33
N LYS A 263 14.22 -5.55 18.74
CA LYS A 263 15.29 -4.87 19.49
C LYS A 263 14.71 -3.69 20.29
N LYS A 264 15.24 -3.49 21.48
CA LYS A 264 14.79 -2.37 22.33
C LYS A 264 15.23 -1.02 21.77
N GLY A 265 14.29 -0.08 21.70
CA GLY A 265 14.60 1.31 21.33
C GLY A 265 14.91 1.57 19.86
N VAL A 266 14.63 0.60 18.96
CA VAL A 266 14.83 0.77 17.51
C VAL A 266 13.68 1.51 16.83
N PHE A 267 12.51 1.53 17.46
CA PHE A 267 11.34 2.22 16.91
C PHE A 267 11.18 3.62 17.52
N SER A 268 10.97 4.60 16.68
CA SER A 268 10.64 5.96 17.10
C SER A 268 9.19 6.09 17.53
N GLN A 269 8.31 5.25 16.96
CA GLN A 269 6.88 5.16 17.29
C GLN A 269 6.35 3.76 16.99
N GLY A 270 5.20 3.42 17.56
CA GLY A 270 4.49 2.19 17.29
C GLY A 270 5.14 0.94 17.88
N SER A 271 4.75 -0.21 17.38
CA SER A 271 5.22 -1.53 17.86
C SER A 271 5.20 -2.57 16.75
N MET A 272 6.11 -3.53 16.84
CA MET A 272 6.08 -4.76 16.09
C MET A 272 5.37 -5.81 16.95
N ARG A 273 4.22 -6.28 16.51
CA ARG A 273 3.36 -7.24 17.25
C ARG A 273 3.31 -8.60 16.59
N GLU A 274 3.81 -8.69 15.38
CA GLU A 274 3.97 -9.93 14.61
C GLU A 274 5.28 -9.88 13.82
N ALA A 275 5.74 -11.05 13.35
CA ALA A 275 6.95 -11.13 12.55
C ALA A 275 6.79 -10.31 11.28
N PRO A 276 7.80 -9.55 10.86
CA PRO A 276 7.82 -9.02 9.52
C PRO A 276 7.70 -10.14 8.50
N CYS A 277 6.86 -9.95 7.50
CA CYS A 277 6.61 -10.96 6.47
C CYS A 277 7.03 -10.48 5.06
N PRO A 278 8.31 -10.11 4.88
CA PRO A 278 8.83 -9.67 3.59
C PRO A 278 8.95 -10.86 2.62
N THR A 279 9.20 -10.52 1.35
CA THR A 279 9.70 -11.53 0.42
C THR A 279 11.01 -12.13 0.93
N PRO A 280 11.22 -13.46 0.75
CA PRO A 280 12.50 -14.08 1.12
C PRO A 280 13.66 -13.68 0.20
N GLN A 281 13.37 -13.07 -0.94
CA GLN A 281 14.37 -12.64 -1.92
C GLN A 281 14.73 -11.18 -1.72
N ASN A 282 16.03 -10.92 -1.49
CA ASN A 282 16.54 -9.55 -1.45
C ASN A 282 16.78 -9.05 -2.89
N GLY A 283 15.79 -8.34 -3.44
CA GLY A 283 15.78 -7.86 -4.82
C GLY A 283 16.61 -6.61 -5.08
N LYS A 284 17.56 -6.20 -4.24
CA LYS A 284 18.34 -4.96 -4.37
C LYS A 284 17.53 -3.67 -4.37
N GLN A 285 16.23 -3.74 -4.11
CA GLN A 285 15.34 -2.58 -4.13
C GLN A 285 15.78 -1.54 -3.09
N PHE A 286 16.06 -1.97 -1.86
CA PHE A 286 16.47 -1.07 -0.78
C PHE A 286 17.82 -0.40 -1.06
N GLU A 287 18.78 -1.15 -1.59
CA GLU A 287 20.08 -0.62 -2.01
C GLU A 287 19.93 0.45 -3.11
N SER A 288 18.98 0.27 -4.02
CA SER A 288 18.64 1.25 -5.03
C SER A 288 18.09 2.55 -4.42
N TRP A 289 17.21 2.46 -3.41
CA TRP A 289 16.72 3.65 -2.68
C TRP A 289 17.85 4.43 -2.02
N VAL A 290 18.78 3.72 -1.36
CA VAL A 290 19.95 4.33 -0.73
C VAL A 290 20.83 5.01 -1.77
N LYS A 291 21.08 4.36 -2.91
CA LYS A 291 21.86 4.88 -4.04
C LYS A 291 21.25 6.15 -4.63
N MET A 292 19.94 6.17 -4.86
CA MET A 292 19.26 7.31 -5.48
C MET A 292 19.06 8.47 -4.51
N GLY A 293 18.85 8.20 -3.22
CA GLY A 293 18.81 9.19 -2.14
C GLY A 293 17.60 10.12 -2.17
N ASP A 294 16.55 9.77 -2.90
CA ASP A 294 15.28 10.51 -2.96
C ASP A 294 14.26 9.99 -1.96
N ILE A 295 14.20 8.66 -1.70
CA ILE A 295 13.28 8.06 -0.74
C ILE A 295 13.64 8.46 0.70
N VAL A 296 12.70 9.07 1.42
CA VAL A 296 12.83 9.39 2.84
C VAL A 296 12.08 8.43 3.73
N ALA A 297 11.04 7.79 3.20
CA ALA A 297 10.27 6.76 3.90
C ALA A 297 9.60 5.82 2.91
N ALA A 298 9.43 4.56 3.32
CA ALA A 298 8.58 3.57 2.67
C ALA A 298 7.49 3.11 3.64
N PHE A 299 6.26 3.03 3.14
CA PHE A 299 5.06 2.65 3.89
C PHE A 299 4.55 1.32 3.37
N PHE A 300 4.27 0.41 4.29
CA PHE A 300 3.85 -0.96 4.01
C PHE A 300 2.51 -1.30 4.67
N GLY A 301 1.84 -2.32 4.13
CA GLY A 301 0.77 -3.07 4.75
C GLY A 301 1.23 -4.48 5.07
N HIS A 302 0.40 -5.50 4.76
CA HIS A 302 0.67 -6.92 4.82
C HIS A 302 0.76 -7.50 6.24
N ASP A 303 1.49 -6.85 7.14
CA ASP A 303 1.58 -7.21 8.56
C ASP A 303 0.51 -6.41 9.32
N HIS A 304 -0.70 -6.98 9.46
CA HIS A 304 -1.93 -6.25 9.83
C HIS A 304 -1.89 -5.60 11.21
N THR A 305 -1.03 -6.07 12.12
CA THR A 305 -0.98 -5.58 13.50
C THR A 305 0.25 -4.72 13.81
N ASN A 306 1.18 -4.65 12.87
CA ASN A 306 2.38 -3.84 13.00
C ASN A 306 2.09 -2.35 12.77
N THR A 307 2.72 -1.49 13.57
CA THR A 307 2.52 -0.03 13.50
C THR A 307 3.82 0.75 13.66
N PHE A 308 4.95 0.06 13.66
CA PHE A 308 6.25 0.64 14.00
C PHE A 308 6.79 1.60 12.93
N ILE A 309 7.67 2.48 13.38
CA ILE A 309 8.54 3.32 12.57
C ILE A 309 9.97 3.01 12.97
N GLY A 310 10.69 2.31 12.10
CA GLY A 310 12.13 2.06 12.22
C GLY A 310 12.91 2.84 11.15
N GLU A 311 14.21 3.00 11.32
CA GLU A 311 15.06 3.73 10.36
C GLU A 311 16.33 2.94 10.06
N ILE A 312 16.65 2.78 8.77
CA ILE A 312 17.88 2.18 8.25
C ILE A 312 18.39 3.09 7.14
N GLU A 313 19.71 3.40 7.13
CA GLU A 313 20.35 4.25 6.10
C GLU A 313 19.60 5.58 5.87
N LYS A 314 19.00 6.16 6.92
CA LYS A 314 18.19 7.39 6.89
C LYS A 314 16.87 7.24 6.11
N ILE A 315 16.44 6.04 5.83
CA ILE A 315 15.12 5.74 5.25
C ILE A 315 14.25 5.16 6.37
N LYS A 316 13.08 5.75 6.58
CA LYS A 316 12.11 5.23 7.54
C LYS A 316 11.32 4.09 6.90
N LEU A 317 11.32 2.92 7.53
CA LEU A 317 10.47 1.79 7.19
C LEU A 317 9.27 1.81 8.15
N ILE A 318 8.07 1.88 7.60
CA ILE A 318 6.86 2.22 8.36
C ILE A 318 5.76 1.21 8.04
N GLN A 319 5.35 0.46 9.04
CA GLN A 319 4.21 -0.43 8.96
C GLN A 319 2.91 0.29 9.34
N SER A 320 1.85 0.07 8.59
CA SER A 320 0.54 0.67 8.82
C SER A 320 -0.48 -0.38 9.23
N LEU A 321 -1.31 -0.01 10.21
CA LEU A 321 -2.35 -0.86 10.77
C LEU A 321 -3.41 -1.23 9.70
N GLY A 322 -3.83 -2.48 9.67
CA GLY A 322 -4.90 -2.95 8.79
C GLY A 322 -6.25 -2.26 9.07
N ALA A 323 -6.99 -1.95 8.00
CA ALA A 323 -8.24 -1.20 8.09
C ALA A 323 -9.49 -2.10 8.15
N GLY A 324 -9.45 -3.30 7.56
CA GLY A 324 -10.63 -4.11 7.35
C GLY A 324 -10.91 -5.18 8.40
N TYR A 325 -12.18 -5.50 8.58
CA TYR A 325 -12.62 -6.50 9.57
C TYR A 325 -12.74 -7.92 9.01
N HIS A 326 -12.56 -8.15 7.71
CA HIS A 326 -12.53 -9.49 7.12
C HIS A 326 -11.15 -10.16 7.20
N SER A 327 -10.26 -9.59 7.99
CA SER A 327 -8.93 -10.10 8.25
C SER A 327 -8.63 -10.18 9.75
N TYR A 328 -7.47 -10.72 10.11
CA TYR A 328 -7.05 -10.87 11.50
C TYR A 328 -6.58 -9.54 12.13
N GLY A 329 -6.47 -9.52 13.45
CA GLY A 329 -6.08 -8.36 14.26
C GLY A 329 -7.25 -7.83 15.10
N ILE A 330 -6.95 -7.08 16.12
CA ILE A 330 -7.93 -6.52 17.06
C ILE A 330 -8.23 -5.07 16.75
N GLU A 331 -7.19 -4.27 16.58
CA GLU A 331 -7.30 -2.85 16.26
C GLU A 331 -7.45 -2.67 14.75
N ARG A 332 -8.15 -1.62 14.34
CA ARG A 332 -8.33 -1.20 12.95
C ARG A 332 -8.12 0.29 12.84
N GLY A 333 -7.66 0.72 11.67
CA GLY A 333 -7.47 2.14 11.44
C GLY A 333 -6.73 2.47 10.15
N GLY A 334 -5.88 3.46 10.21
CA GLY A 334 -5.06 3.92 9.10
C GLY A 334 -3.88 4.73 9.61
N ARG A 335 -3.23 5.44 8.71
CA ARG A 335 -2.10 6.30 9.05
C ARG A 335 -2.24 7.66 8.38
N LEU A 336 -2.15 8.72 9.18
CA LEU A 336 -1.98 10.07 8.66
C LEU A 336 -0.51 10.35 8.39
N ILE A 337 -0.22 10.97 7.25
CA ILE A 337 1.10 11.44 6.86
C ILE A 337 0.94 12.91 6.46
N VAL A 338 1.76 13.78 7.01
CA VAL A 338 1.76 15.21 6.71
C VAL A 338 3.12 15.60 6.17
N LEU A 339 3.20 15.84 4.87
CA LEU A 339 4.41 16.31 4.22
C LEU A 339 4.54 17.83 4.43
N HIS A 340 5.79 18.29 4.58
CA HIS A 340 6.12 19.71 4.72
C HIS A 340 6.81 20.24 3.48
N GLU A 341 6.26 21.33 2.93
CA GLU A 341 6.80 21.95 1.72
C GLU A 341 8.21 22.49 1.94
N ASN A 342 9.07 22.37 0.93
CA ASN A 342 10.45 22.84 0.92
C ASN A 342 11.40 22.15 1.93
N THR A 343 10.98 21.00 2.45
CA THR A 343 11.78 20.18 3.37
C THR A 343 11.91 18.75 2.86
N ARG A 344 12.61 17.91 3.64
CA ARG A 344 12.58 16.44 3.51
C ARG A 344 11.92 15.80 4.75
N GLU A 345 11.14 16.59 5.48
CA GLU A 345 10.52 16.18 6.74
C GLU A 345 9.02 15.94 6.55
N PHE A 346 8.51 15.02 7.31
CA PHE A 346 7.08 14.72 7.41
C PHE A 346 6.73 14.27 8.83
N ASP A 347 5.50 14.52 9.23
CA ASP A 347 4.90 13.96 10.43
C ASP A 347 4.03 12.77 10.07
N THR A 348 3.89 11.82 10.98
CA THR A 348 2.97 10.71 10.79
C THR A 348 2.46 10.16 12.12
N GLU A 349 1.21 9.68 12.11
CA GLU A 349 0.59 9.03 13.26
C GLU A 349 -0.31 7.86 12.83
N THR A 350 -0.35 6.82 13.65
CA THR A 350 -1.31 5.72 13.51
C THR A 350 -2.67 6.18 14.04
N LEU A 351 -3.70 6.04 13.23
CA LEU A 351 -5.08 6.30 13.59
C LEU A 351 -5.72 4.98 14.02
N ILE A 352 -6.10 4.87 15.27
CA ILE A 352 -6.90 3.74 15.77
C ILE A 352 -8.35 4.18 15.82
N VAL A 353 -9.23 3.40 15.20
CA VAL A 353 -10.67 3.63 15.17
C VAL A 353 -11.37 2.72 16.17
N LYS A 354 -12.20 3.31 16.98
CA LYS A 354 -12.96 2.55 17.96
C LYS A 354 -14.05 1.73 17.28
N ARG A 355 -14.08 0.43 17.56
CA ARG A 355 -15.14 -0.46 17.04
C ARG A 355 -16.51 -0.06 17.60
N ILE A 356 -17.51 0.00 16.74
CA ILE A 356 -18.88 0.42 17.12
C ILE A 356 -19.93 -0.72 17.05
N PHE A 357 -19.53 -1.93 16.65
CA PHE A 357 -20.39 -3.13 16.58
C PHE A 357 -21.69 -2.88 15.81
N ILE A 358 -21.57 -2.53 14.54
CA ILE A 358 -22.73 -2.34 13.65
C ILE A 358 -23.40 -3.70 13.42
N LYS A 359 -24.72 -3.75 13.65
CA LYS A 359 -25.55 -4.95 13.46
C LYS A 359 -26.09 -5.03 12.03
#